data_af476145e4dcfb8447bf1c38f7baa502
#
_entry.id   af476145e4dcfb8447bf1c38f7baa502
#
_cell.length_a   1.000
_cell.length_b   1.000
_cell.length_c   1.000
_cell.angle_alpha   90.00
_cell.angle_beta   90.00
_cell.angle_gamma   90.00
#
_symmetry.space_group_name_H-M   'P 1'
#
loop_
_entity.id
_entity.type
_entity.pdbx_description
1 polymer ?
#
loop_
_entity_poly.entity_id
_entity_poly.type
_entity_poly.pdbx_seq_one_letter_code
_entity_poly.pdbx_strand_id
1 'polypeptide(L)'
;DSIKNTMRNFAKVKPRSLTLVPLYIETIHKRIWAEIEKKGKTKQVKAAMKMSNALRRVGIDIRRKLFAEILNALGGEVNYIVCGGAPLRPELIDEFDAFGIMICEGYGITECSPLVAANPMHKRKHRSAGVTVEHMEARIAKADPDDETGEIEVRGPAVMLGYYKNPEATKAVFT
;
A
#
# COMPACT_ATOMS: atom_id res chain seq x y z
N ASP A 1 8.27 1.05 19.50
CA ASP A 1 9.39 0.27 18.99
C ASP A 1 10.03 0.93 17.78
N SER A 2 11.37 0.82 17.67
CA SER A 2 12.08 1.40 16.53
C SER A 2 11.96 0.50 15.29
N ILE A 3 12.04 1.07 14.09
CA ILE A 3 12.04 0.32 12.81
C ILE A 3 13.16 -0.75 12.81
N LYS A 4 14.26 -0.55 13.53
CA LYS A 4 15.32 -1.53 13.69
C LYS A 4 14.83 -2.81 14.39
N ASN A 5 14.02 -2.67 15.43
CA ASN A 5 13.43 -3.81 16.14
C ASN A 5 12.36 -4.50 15.29
N THR A 6 11.59 -3.76 14.52
CA THR A 6 10.58 -4.30 13.61
C THR A 6 11.19 -5.27 12.60
N MET A 7 12.30 -4.89 11.94
CA MET A 7 12.99 -5.77 10.99
C MET A 7 13.51 -7.05 11.64
N ARG A 8 14.07 -6.94 12.87
CA ARG A 8 14.50 -8.13 13.62
C ARG A 8 13.32 -9.04 13.99
N ASN A 9 12.18 -8.47 14.30
CA ASN A 9 10.99 -9.23 14.64
C ASN A 9 10.37 -9.92 13.42
N PHE A 10 10.48 -9.37 12.22
CA PHE A 10 10.03 -10.04 10.98
C PHE A 10 10.69 -11.41 10.80
N ALA A 11 12.00 -11.52 11.06
CA ALA A 11 12.71 -12.80 10.97
C ALA A 11 12.19 -13.85 11.97
N LYS A 12 11.68 -13.42 13.13
CA LYS A 12 11.14 -14.30 14.17
C LYS A 12 9.68 -14.69 13.90
N VAL A 13 8.85 -13.69 13.54
CA VAL A 13 7.40 -13.84 13.41
C VAL A 13 7.02 -14.39 12.04
N LYS A 14 7.82 -14.14 10.99
CA LYS A 14 7.59 -14.52 9.60
C LYS A 14 6.18 -14.12 9.13
N PRO A 15 5.83 -12.83 9.17
CA PRO A 15 4.49 -12.39 8.81
C PRO A 15 4.20 -12.68 7.34
N ARG A 16 2.97 -13.07 7.04
CA ARG A 16 2.48 -13.22 5.65
C ARG A 16 1.94 -11.92 5.08
N SER A 17 1.40 -11.07 5.96
CA SER A 17 0.86 -9.76 5.61
C SER A 17 1.33 -8.72 6.60
N LEU A 18 1.43 -7.47 6.13
CA LEU A 18 1.78 -6.32 6.95
C LEU A 18 0.78 -5.20 6.68
N THR A 19 0.41 -4.46 7.72
CA THR A 19 -0.31 -3.19 7.58
C THR A 19 0.65 -2.08 7.98
N LEU A 20 1.00 -1.22 7.03
CA LEU A 20 2.03 -0.22 7.18
C LEU A 20 1.57 1.13 6.62
N VAL A 21 2.16 2.21 7.15
CA VAL A 21 2.06 3.54 6.56
C VAL A 21 3.22 3.77 5.59
N PRO A 22 3.12 4.70 4.63
CA PRO A 22 4.15 4.96 3.62
C PRO A 22 5.57 5.11 4.16
N LEU A 23 5.75 5.84 5.26
CA LEU A 23 7.05 6.05 5.88
C LEU A 23 7.80 4.75 6.23
N TYR A 24 7.06 3.74 6.71
CA TYR A 24 7.65 2.42 7.01
C TYR A 24 8.06 1.68 5.74
N ILE A 25 7.23 1.71 4.70
CA ILE A 25 7.52 1.09 3.39
C ILE A 25 8.75 1.76 2.77
N GLU A 26 8.82 3.08 2.78
CA GLU A 26 9.99 3.83 2.30
C GLU A 26 11.27 3.47 3.07
N THR A 27 11.16 3.32 4.37
CA THR A 27 12.32 2.96 5.20
C THR A 27 12.79 1.53 4.93
N ILE A 28 11.86 0.58 4.76
CA ILE A 28 12.19 -0.80 4.36
C ILE A 28 12.88 -0.79 2.99
N HIS A 29 12.32 -0.07 2.03
CA HIS A 29 12.85 0.08 0.69
C HIS A 29 14.29 0.64 0.69
N LYS A 30 14.51 1.76 1.40
CA LYS A 30 15.85 2.35 1.54
C LYS A 30 16.86 1.36 2.11
N ARG A 31 16.46 0.55 3.09
CA ARG A 31 17.34 -0.47 3.68
C ARG A 31 17.65 -1.60 2.71
N ILE A 32 16.66 -2.08 1.97
CA ILE A 32 16.86 -3.11 0.93
C ILE A 32 17.90 -2.63 -0.07
N TRP A 33 17.74 -1.42 -0.59
CA TRP A 33 18.67 -0.87 -1.59
C TRP A 33 20.06 -0.59 -1.03
N ALA A 34 20.15 -0.09 0.22
CA ALA A 34 21.43 0.10 0.89
C ALA A 34 22.23 -1.22 1.04
N GLU A 35 21.55 -2.33 1.38
CA GLU A 35 22.19 -3.64 1.46
C GLU A 35 22.59 -4.19 0.09
N ILE A 36 21.77 -3.97 -0.95
CA ILE A 36 22.10 -4.34 -2.34
C ILE A 36 23.33 -3.58 -2.82
N GLU A 37 23.39 -2.27 -2.55
CA GLU A 37 24.50 -1.39 -2.93
C GLU A 37 25.78 -1.78 -2.19
N LYS A 38 25.71 -2.01 -0.88
CA LYS A 38 26.84 -2.50 -0.07
C LYS A 38 27.44 -3.81 -0.61
N LYS A 39 26.61 -4.67 -1.19
CA LYS A 39 27.03 -5.93 -1.83
C LYS A 39 27.50 -5.75 -3.29
N GLY A 40 27.45 -4.55 -3.84
CA GLY A 40 27.81 -4.27 -5.23
C GLY A 40 26.87 -4.88 -6.27
N LYS A 41 25.63 -5.27 -5.87
CA LYS A 41 24.70 -6.02 -6.72
C LYS A 41 23.64 -5.15 -7.42
N THR A 42 23.73 -3.82 -7.37
CA THR A 42 22.70 -2.90 -7.87
C THR A 42 22.33 -3.15 -9.33
N LYS A 43 23.34 -3.29 -10.22
CA LYS A 43 23.09 -3.55 -11.65
C LYS A 43 22.44 -4.92 -11.87
N GLN A 44 22.88 -5.93 -11.14
CA GLN A 44 22.37 -7.30 -11.24
C GLN A 44 20.90 -7.39 -10.80
N VAL A 45 20.54 -6.76 -9.67
CA VAL A 45 19.18 -6.73 -9.16
C VAL A 45 18.25 -6.00 -10.14
N LYS A 46 18.66 -4.84 -10.67
CA LYS A 46 17.86 -4.11 -11.68
C LYS A 46 17.66 -4.92 -12.96
N ALA A 47 18.68 -5.64 -13.42
CA ALA A 47 18.56 -6.53 -14.57
C ALA A 47 17.62 -7.72 -14.28
N ALA A 48 17.74 -8.32 -13.10
CA ALA A 48 16.87 -9.40 -12.63
C ALA A 48 15.40 -8.97 -12.54
N MET A 49 15.11 -7.75 -12.06
CA MET A 49 13.75 -7.19 -12.04
C MET A 49 13.17 -7.07 -13.45
N LYS A 50 13.94 -6.53 -14.41
CA LYS A 50 13.50 -6.42 -15.80
C LYS A 50 13.20 -7.79 -16.42
N MET A 51 14.11 -8.75 -16.24
CA MET A 51 13.96 -10.12 -16.74
C MET A 51 12.72 -10.80 -16.12
N SER A 52 12.56 -10.72 -14.81
CA SER A 52 11.43 -11.30 -14.10
C SER A 52 10.09 -10.71 -14.55
N ASN A 53 10.04 -9.39 -14.76
CA ASN A 53 8.84 -8.71 -15.26
C ASN A 53 8.51 -9.14 -16.71
N ALA A 54 9.52 -9.40 -17.55
CA ALA A 54 9.31 -9.93 -18.90
C ALA A 54 8.77 -11.36 -18.87
N LEU A 55 9.29 -12.23 -18.00
CA LEU A 55 8.82 -13.61 -17.83
C LEU A 55 7.37 -13.65 -17.31
N ARG A 56 7.00 -12.74 -16.42
CA ARG A 56 5.60 -12.63 -15.94
C ARG A 56 4.60 -12.35 -17.06
N ARG A 57 4.97 -11.61 -18.10
CA ARG A 57 4.08 -11.34 -19.24
C ARG A 57 3.71 -12.61 -20.01
N VAL A 58 4.53 -13.64 -19.91
CA VAL A 58 4.27 -14.97 -20.52
C VAL A 58 3.85 -16.01 -19.47
N GLY A 59 3.40 -15.55 -18.29
CA GLY A 59 2.83 -16.41 -17.24
C GLY A 59 3.85 -17.09 -16.32
N ILE A 60 5.15 -16.79 -16.45
CA ILE A 60 6.20 -17.40 -15.62
C ILE A 60 6.58 -16.45 -14.48
N ASP A 61 6.23 -16.81 -13.25
CA ASP A 61 6.57 -16.02 -12.05
C ASP A 61 7.70 -16.69 -11.25
N ILE A 62 8.90 -16.11 -11.34
CA ILE A 62 10.09 -16.56 -10.61
C ILE A 62 10.53 -15.60 -9.51
N ARG A 63 9.78 -14.51 -9.28
CA ARG A 63 10.17 -13.41 -8.38
C ARG A 63 10.61 -13.90 -7.00
N ARG A 64 9.79 -14.74 -6.35
CA ARG A 64 10.07 -15.22 -5.01
C ARG A 64 11.33 -16.08 -4.91
N LYS A 65 11.68 -16.82 -5.96
CA LYS A 65 12.96 -17.56 -6.02
C LYS A 65 14.13 -16.61 -6.29
N LEU A 66 13.96 -15.69 -7.23
CA LEU A 66 15.00 -14.76 -7.67
C LEU A 66 15.39 -13.76 -6.59
N PHE A 67 14.42 -13.28 -5.81
CA PHE A 67 14.62 -12.30 -4.74
C PHE A 67 14.50 -12.90 -3.33
N ALA A 68 14.75 -14.20 -3.18
CA ALA A 68 14.65 -14.91 -1.91
C ALA A 68 15.48 -14.25 -0.79
N GLU A 69 16.67 -13.72 -1.09
CA GLU A 69 17.52 -13.03 -0.12
C GLU A 69 16.84 -11.77 0.44
N ILE A 70 16.16 -10.99 -0.41
CA ILE A 70 15.39 -9.80 -0.01
C ILE A 70 14.18 -10.21 0.84
N LEU A 71 13.45 -11.23 0.38
CA LEU A 71 12.28 -11.73 1.08
C LEU A 71 12.64 -12.29 2.46
N ASN A 72 13.74 -13.01 2.56
CA ASN A 72 14.22 -13.57 3.83
C ASN A 72 14.59 -12.48 4.85
N ALA A 73 15.08 -11.33 4.41
CA ALA A 73 15.29 -10.19 5.28
C ALA A 73 13.96 -9.64 5.89
N LEU A 74 12.83 -9.94 5.26
CA LEU A 74 11.48 -9.61 5.74
C LEU A 74 10.77 -10.83 6.39
N GLY A 75 11.49 -11.88 6.71
CA GLY A 75 10.95 -13.10 7.31
C GLY A 75 10.59 -14.21 6.31
N GLY A 76 10.74 -13.99 5.00
CA GLY A 76 10.55 -14.99 3.94
C GLY A 76 9.11 -15.21 3.48
N GLU A 77 8.13 -14.90 4.32
CA GLU A 77 6.72 -15.24 4.09
C GLU A 77 5.84 -14.06 3.63
N VAL A 78 6.37 -12.82 3.64
CA VAL A 78 5.59 -11.65 3.27
C VAL A 78 5.12 -11.76 1.82
N ASN A 79 3.79 -11.75 1.61
CA ASN A 79 3.15 -11.81 0.31
C ASN A 79 2.56 -10.46 -0.10
N TYR A 80 1.98 -9.73 0.86
CA TYR A 80 1.38 -8.44 0.58
C TYR A 80 1.50 -7.48 1.77
N ILE A 81 1.41 -6.20 1.44
CA ILE A 81 1.40 -5.10 2.39
C ILE A 81 0.14 -4.27 2.12
N VAL A 82 -0.65 -4.03 3.15
CA VAL A 82 -1.73 -3.04 3.10
C VAL A 82 -1.12 -1.70 3.50
N CYS A 83 -1.29 -0.70 2.65
CA CYS A 83 -0.77 0.65 2.86
C CYS A 83 -1.91 1.66 2.89
N GLY A 84 -1.94 2.50 3.91
CA GLY A 84 -2.94 3.56 4.05
C GLY A 84 -2.45 4.71 4.93
N GLY A 85 -3.29 5.73 5.09
CA GLY A 85 -3.03 6.91 5.90
C GLY A 85 -2.30 8.05 5.19
N ALA A 86 -1.65 7.80 4.06
CA ALA A 86 -1.09 8.80 3.15
C ALA A 86 -0.81 8.18 1.78
N PRO A 87 -0.64 8.99 0.71
CA PRO A 87 -0.26 8.48 -0.61
C PRO A 87 1.12 7.81 -0.58
N LEU A 88 1.25 6.68 -1.25
CA LEU A 88 2.52 6.01 -1.48
C LEU A 88 3.03 6.33 -2.90
N ARG A 89 4.34 6.55 -3.05
CA ARG A 89 4.94 6.77 -4.36
C ARG A 89 4.77 5.53 -5.24
N PRO A 90 4.24 5.68 -6.47
CA PRO A 90 3.97 4.55 -7.37
C PRO A 90 5.19 3.69 -7.67
N GLU A 91 6.38 4.30 -7.75
CA GLU A 91 7.64 3.61 -8.02
C GLU A 91 7.95 2.55 -6.95
N LEU A 92 7.58 2.83 -5.69
CA LEU A 92 7.75 1.86 -4.60
C LEU A 92 6.84 0.65 -4.77
N ILE A 93 5.59 0.89 -5.20
CA ILE A 93 4.63 -0.18 -5.47
C ILE A 93 5.17 -1.10 -6.56
N ASP A 94 5.69 -0.52 -7.65
CA ASP A 94 6.25 -1.25 -8.78
C ASP A 94 7.50 -2.05 -8.38
N GLU A 95 8.38 -1.47 -7.55
CA GLU A 95 9.59 -2.16 -7.09
C GLU A 95 9.31 -3.30 -6.11
N PHE A 96 8.39 -3.10 -5.14
CA PHE A 96 7.98 -4.18 -4.26
C PHE A 96 7.26 -5.31 -5.03
N ASP A 97 6.43 -4.95 -6.01
CA ASP A 97 5.81 -5.94 -6.89
C ASP A 97 6.87 -6.73 -7.68
N ALA A 98 7.92 -6.08 -8.16
CA ALA A 98 9.03 -6.75 -8.83
C ALA A 98 9.81 -7.70 -7.91
N PHE A 99 9.85 -7.46 -6.60
CA PHE A 99 10.40 -8.39 -5.61
C PHE A 99 9.44 -9.53 -5.24
N GLY A 100 8.18 -9.49 -5.68
CA GLY A 100 7.16 -10.47 -5.36
C GLY A 100 6.36 -10.17 -4.10
N ILE A 101 6.35 -8.91 -3.66
CA ILE A 101 5.52 -8.40 -2.56
C ILE A 101 4.49 -7.44 -3.13
N MET A 102 3.23 -7.78 -3.00
CA MET A 102 2.12 -6.96 -3.45
C MET A 102 1.85 -5.82 -2.46
N ILE A 103 1.72 -4.58 -2.93
CA ILE A 103 1.21 -3.48 -2.09
C ILE A 103 -0.23 -3.19 -2.52
N CYS A 104 -1.14 -3.21 -1.55
CA CYS A 104 -2.54 -2.87 -1.69
C CYS A 104 -2.78 -1.55 -0.97
N GLU A 105 -3.07 -0.49 -1.71
CA GLU A 105 -3.40 0.81 -1.14
C GLU A 105 -4.85 0.82 -0.67
N GLY A 106 -5.12 1.50 0.45
CA GLY A 106 -6.43 1.78 0.96
C GLY A 106 -6.61 3.26 1.25
N TYR A 107 -7.81 3.77 1.04
CA TYR A 107 -8.24 5.11 1.41
C TYR A 107 -9.25 5.06 2.52
N GLY A 108 -9.08 5.96 3.47
CA GLY A 108 -10.01 6.10 4.58
C GLY A 108 -9.72 7.31 5.44
N ILE A 109 -10.71 7.65 6.24
CA ILE A 109 -10.69 8.76 7.20
C ILE A 109 -11.25 8.29 8.52
N THR A 110 -10.89 8.92 9.61
CA THR A 110 -11.36 8.57 10.96
C THR A 110 -12.89 8.60 11.05
N GLU A 111 -13.51 9.53 10.37
CA GLU A 111 -14.95 9.74 10.27
C GLU A 111 -15.69 8.58 9.58
N CYS A 112 -14.97 7.65 8.95
CA CYS A 112 -15.53 6.46 8.29
C CYS A 112 -15.01 5.13 8.88
N SER A 113 -14.51 5.11 10.10
CA SER A 113 -14.16 3.94 10.95
C SER A 113 -13.17 2.91 10.39
N PRO A 114 -12.06 3.22 9.82
CA PRO A 114 -11.65 4.34 8.99
C PRO A 114 -11.77 4.09 7.48
N LEU A 115 -12.06 2.84 7.02
CA LEU A 115 -11.83 2.41 5.63
C LEU A 115 -13.02 2.71 4.72
N VAL A 116 -12.75 3.46 3.65
CA VAL A 116 -13.73 3.79 2.61
C VAL A 116 -13.52 2.96 1.35
N ALA A 117 -12.27 2.82 0.91
CA ALA A 117 -11.91 2.08 -0.30
C ALA A 117 -10.60 1.31 -0.11
N ALA A 118 -10.45 0.21 -0.82
CA ALA A 118 -9.24 -0.59 -0.82
C ALA A 118 -8.99 -1.24 -2.19
N ASN A 119 -7.73 -1.43 -2.54
CA ASN A 119 -7.32 -2.19 -3.70
C ASN A 119 -7.45 -3.69 -3.41
N PRO A 120 -8.35 -4.41 -4.07
CA PRO A 120 -8.46 -5.86 -3.87
C PRO A 120 -7.27 -6.59 -4.50
N MET A 121 -6.73 -7.59 -3.82
CA MET A 121 -5.54 -8.33 -4.28
C MET A 121 -5.71 -8.95 -5.68
N HIS A 122 -6.89 -9.44 -6.00
CA HIS A 122 -7.18 -10.13 -7.26
C HIS A 122 -7.50 -9.19 -8.43
N LYS A 123 -7.80 -7.91 -8.16
CA LYS A 123 -8.16 -6.90 -9.17
C LYS A 123 -7.53 -5.55 -8.83
N ARG A 124 -6.26 -5.57 -8.49
CA ARG A 124 -5.53 -4.38 -8.09
C ARG A 124 -5.29 -3.43 -9.27
N LYS A 125 -5.54 -2.15 -9.05
CA LYS A 125 -5.18 -1.07 -9.97
C LYS A 125 -4.13 -0.18 -9.30
N HIS A 126 -2.94 -0.11 -9.89
CA HIS A 126 -1.89 0.78 -9.40
C HIS A 126 -2.33 2.24 -9.48
N ARG A 127 -1.85 3.08 -8.58
CA ARG A 127 -2.18 4.52 -8.48
C ARG A 127 -3.67 4.78 -8.24
N SER A 128 -4.32 3.89 -7.53
CA SER A 128 -5.72 4.00 -7.17
C SER A 128 -5.92 3.51 -5.75
N ALA A 129 -6.82 4.14 -5.01
CA ALA A 129 -7.27 3.64 -3.71
C ALA A 129 -8.14 2.37 -3.82
N GLY A 130 -8.43 1.91 -5.03
CA GLY A 130 -9.21 0.71 -5.28
C GLY A 130 -10.70 0.98 -5.43
N VAL A 131 -11.50 0.07 -4.90
CA VAL A 131 -12.97 0.15 -4.91
C VAL A 131 -13.49 0.39 -3.50
N THR A 132 -14.68 0.96 -3.39
CA THR A 132 -15.34 1.12 -2.08
C THR A 132 -15.50 -0.23 -1.41
N VAL A 133 -15.33 -0.26 -0.08
CA VAL A 133 -15.60 -1.47 0.69
C VAL A 133 -17.10 -1.76 0.72
N GLU A 134 -17.45 -2.97 1.11
CA GLU A 134 -18.84 -3.41 1.14
C GLU A 134 -19.71 -2.48 1.99
N HIS A 135 -20.91 -2.18 1.49
CA HIS A 135 -21.89 -1.25 2.08
C HIS A 135 -21.45 0.22 2.18
N MET A 136 -20.32 0.60 1.60
CA MET A 136 -19.90 2.00 1.48
C MET A 136 -20.09 2.49 0.05
N GLU A 137 -20.53 3.72 -0.09
CA GLU A 137 -20.65 4.42 -1.37
C GLU A 137 -19.77 5.68 -1.32
N ALA A 138 -19.11 5.99 -2.44
CA ALA A 138 -18.32 7.21 -2.56
C ALA A 138 -18.63 7.87 -3.92
N ARG A 139 -18.66 9.19 -3.89
CA ARG A 139 -18.73 10.01 -5.12
C ARG A 139 -17.75 11.16 -5.04
N ILE A 140 -17.45 11.74 -6.18
CA ILE A 140 -16.66 12.97 -6.28
C ILE A 140 -17.64 14.12 -6.55
N ALA A 141 -17.79 14.98 -5.56
CA ALA A 141 -18.53 16.23 -5.72
C ALA A 141 -17.61 17.27 -6.35
N LYS A 142 -18.02 17.81 -7.49
CA LYS A 142 -17.30 18.84 -8.24
C LYS A 142 -18.04 20.16 -8.16
N ALA A 143 -17.31 21.25 -7.98
CA ALA A 143 -17.89 22.59 -8.03
C ALA A 143 -18.27 22.96 -9.46
N ASP A 144 -17.45 22.57 -10.44
CA ASP A 144 -17.71 22.66 -11.87
C ASP A 144 -17.60 21.26 -12.49
N PRO A 145 -18.51 20.84 -13.39
CA PRO A 145 -18.42 19.56 -14.08
C PRO A 145 -17.09 19.32 -14.81
N ASP A 146 -16.44 20.38 -15.27
CA ASP A 146 -15.18 20.34 -16.01
C ASP A 146 -13.94 20.25 -15.10
N ASP A 147 -14.09 20.38 -13.77
CA ASP A 147 -12.99 20.22 -12.82
C ASP A 147 -12.37 18.80 -12.92
N GLU A 148 -11.04 18.73 -12.91
CA GLU A 148 -10.32 17.44 -12.86
C GLU A 148 -10.40 16.77 -11.48
N THR A 149 -10.66 17.55 -10.42
CA THR A 149 -10.71 17.11 -9.02
C THR A 149 -12.02 17.52 -8.36
N GLY A 150 -12.33 16.93 -7.20
CA GLY A 150 -13.49 17.28 -6.41
C GLY A 150 -13.39 16.74 -4.98
N GLU A 151 -14.35 17.10 -4.16
CA GLU A 151 -14.48 16.61 -2.80
C GLU A 151 -14.97 15.16 -2.81
N ILE A 152 -14.39 14.32 -1.94
CA ILE A 152 -14.84 12.93 -1.80
C ILE A 152 -15.98 12.91 -0.79
N GLU A 153 -17.18 12.62 -1.24
CA GLU A 153 -18.32 12.38 -0.38
C GLU A 153 -18.55 10.89 -0.18
N VAL A 154 -18.87 10.50 1.05
CA VAL A 154 -19.00 9.09 1.44
C VAL A 154 -20.31 8.87 2.17
N ARG A 155 -20.97 7.75 1.87
CA ARG A 155 -22.17 7.28 2.54
C ARG A 155 -22.02 5.81 2.92
N GLY A 156 -22.51 5.43 4.10
CA GLY A 156 -22.55 4.04 4.54
C GLY A 156 -22.56 3.87 6.05
N PRO A 157 -22.68 2.63 6.53
CA PRO A 157 -22.82 2.34 7.96
C PRO A 157 -21.56 2.64 8.77
N ALA A 158 -20.40 2.79 8.14
CA ALA A 158 -19.15 3.12 8.82
C ALA A 158 -18.96 4.63 9.05
N VAL A 159 -19.84 5.48 8.50
CA VAL A 159 -19.79 6.93 8.73
C VAL A 159 -20.15 7.25 10.18
N MET A 160 -19.35 8.10 10.83
CA MET A 160 -19.54 8.53 12.21
C MET A 160 -20.90 9.16 12.43
N LEU A 161 -21.36 9.19 13.68
CA LEU A 161 -22.56 9.91 14.08
C LEU A 161 -22.34 11.42 14.24
N GLY A 162 -21.09 11.83 14.39
CA GLY A 162 -20.68 13.22 14.55
C GLY A 162 -19.47 13.37 15.47
N TYR A 163 -18.97 14.59 15.57
CA TYR A 163 -17.89 14.95 16.47
C TYR A 163 -18.39 15.13 17.90
N TYR A 164 -17.68 14.54 18.85
CA TYR A 164 -18.06 14.58 20.26
C TYR A 164 -18.16 16.03 20.78
N LYS A 165 -19.32 16.39 21.32
CA LYS A 165 -19.62 17.74 21.85
C LYS A 165 -19.32 18.90 20.88
N ASN A 166 -19.33 18.63 19.57
CA ASN A 166 -19.09 19.67 18.56
C ASN A 166 -20.13 19.57 17.42
N PRO A 167 -21.37 20.04 17.66
CA PRO A 167 -22.43 19.98 16.66
C PRO A 167 -22.17 20.88 15.44
N GLU A 168 -21.46 21.99 15.62
CA GLU A 168 -21.12 22.89 14.50
C GLU A 168 -20.19 22.23 13.51
N ALA A 169 -19.09 21.63 13.97
CA ALA A 169 -18.18 20.87 13.11
C ALA A 169 -18.89 19.66 12.47
N THR A 170 -19.79 19.00 13.24
CA THR A 170 -20.59 17.90 12.70
C THR A 170 -21.44 18.37 11.54
N LYS A 171 -22.18 19.45 11.69
CA LYS A 171 -23.04 20.02 10.62
C LYS A 171 -22.24 20.48 9.40
N ALA A 172 -21.01 20.91 9.60
CA ALA A 172 -20.16 21.39 8.49
C ALA A 172 -19.65 20.28 7.57
N VAL A 173 -19.60 19.01 8.03
CA VAL A 173 -19.07 17.87 7.24
C VAL A 173 -20.15 16.92 6.72
N PHE A 174 -21.39 17.07 7.15
CA PHE A 174 -22.53 16.32 6.61
C PHE A 174 -23.24 17.14 5.54
N THR A 175 -23.49 16.54 4.38
CA THR A 175 -24.20 17.12 3.24
C THR A 175 -25.59 16.51 3.09
#